data_388151af291daf232aac09464ea58056
#
_entry.id   388151af291daf232aac09464ea58056
#
_cell.length_a   1.000
_cell.length_b   1.000
_cell.length_c   1.000
_cell.angle_alpha   90.00
_cell.angle_beta   90.00
_cell.angle_gamma   90.00
#
_symmetry.space_group_name_H-M   'P 1'
#
loop_
_entity.id
_entity.type
_entity.pdbx_description
1 polymer ?
#
loop_
_entity_poly.entity_id
_entity_poly.type
_entity_poly.pdbx_seq_one_letter_code
_entity_poly.pdbx_strand_id
1 'polypeptide(L)'
;MRNYFLLTLILFSSFSITAQKILITDLEVDKLNSPHGLDNKNPKFSWIIDTDHYNVLQTHYQVFVATDKVFSKNSLVWDSGKVASEESVYVNYLGKELAYDTQYFWTVKVWTNKSKRSSQSKVSSWKTGLMDKQNWKSNWITVNNEDMTSPKIPYFINDFRVDSKIISANLYITSRGVYEAHINGKRIGDAILTPGWTSYSNRIQYQAYDVMEMLLTGENRIGVMLADGWYRNFRQNRKNRIVDYGERTSFISELIISYEDGRKESIIDEKNWSYNYGPILSSSIYNGERVDMNLKNSKWSFPGHKNKNSKKAKIASRYKGFIDYTRNEMIKKREVLSAKELIITPSGDKVIDFGQNLVGWVRFKSALPKGTEVKLYHAEVLDKKGEF
;
A
#
# COMPACT_ATOMS: atom_id res chain seq x y z
N MET A 1 -39.66 -81.58 22.32
CA MET A 1 -38.92 -81.03 21.16
C MET A 1 -38.79 -79.55 21.37
N ARG A 2 -37.60 -79.12 21.65
CA ARG A 2 -37.27 -77.67 22.00
C ARG A 2 -36.48 -77.08 20.83
N ASN A 3 -37.15 -76.20 20.07
CA ASN A 3 -36.51 -75.52 18.96
C ASN A 3 -35.61 -74.34 19.47
N TYR A 4 -34.32 -74.39 19.26
CA TYR A 4 -33.40 -73.28 19.44
C TYR A 4 -33.35 -72.48 18.16
N PHE A 5 -33.78 -71.17 18.24
CA PHE A 5 -33.58 -70.15 17.22
C PHE A 5 -32.25 -69.55 17.43
N LEU A 6 -31.31 -69.74 16.50
CA LEU A 6 -29.98 -69.06 16.50
C LEU A 6 -30.16 -67.70 15.82
N LEU A 7 -30.07 -66.65 16.64
CA LEU A 7 -30.12 -65.28 16.15
C LEU A 7 -28.69 -64.84 15.75
N THR A 8 -28.39 -64.80 14.46
CA THR A 8 -27.10 -64.34 13.95
C THR A 8 -27.13 -62.81 13.88
N LEU A 9 -26.42 -62.12 14.83
CA LEU A 9 -26.27 -60.68 14.86
C LEU A 9 -25.17 -60.26 13.85
N ILE A 10 -25.59 -59.71 12.68
CA ILE A 10 -24.66 -59.13 11.71
C ILE A 10 -24.31 -57.71 12.20
N LEU A 11 -23.09 -57.54 12.75
CA LEU A 11 -22.53 -56.24 13.05
C LEU A 11 -22.11 -55.55 11.74
N PHE A 12 -22.92 -54.63 11.26
CA PHE A 12 -22.49 -53.64 10.25
C PHE A 12 -21.55 -52.63 10.92
N SER A 13 -20.24 -52.84 10.81
CA SER A 13 -19.26 -51.78 11.10
C SER A 13 -19.37 -50.75 9.98
N SER A 14 -20.05 -49.63 10.25
CA SER A 14 -20.03 -48.46 9.43
C SER A 14 -18.59 -47.85 9.47
N PHE A 15 -17.77 -48.18 8.52
CA PHE A 15 -16.54 -47.41 8.25
C PHE A 15 -16.98 -46.03 7.78
N SER A 16 -16.93 -45.06 8.69
CA SER A 16 -16.97 -43.66 8.30
C SER A 16 -15.71 -43.36 7.51
N ILE A 17 -15.81 -43.38 6.19
CA ILE A 17 -14.75 -42.84 5.32
C ILE A 17 -14.80 -41.32 5.53
N THR A 18 -13.98 -40.82 6.45
CA THR A 18 -13.68 -39.40 6.54
C THR A 18 -13.00 -39.01 5.22
N ALA A 19 -13.72 -38.27 4.38
CA ALA A 19 -13.16 -37.76 3.15
C ALA A 19 -11.91 -36.94 3.51
N GLN A 20 -10.78 -37.27 2.92
CA GLN A 20 -9.52 -36.56 3.10
C GLN A 20 -9.72 -35.09 2.78
N LYS A 21 -9.60 -34.23 3.78
CA LYS A 21 -9.73 -32.78 3.58
C LYS A 21 -8.38 -32.24 3.09
N ILE A 22 -8.27 -32.06 1.80
CA ILE A 22 -7.13 -31.36 1.18
C ILE A 22 -7.63 -29.96 0.85
N LEU A 23 -7.04 -28.96 1.50
CA LEU A 23 -7.30 -27.55 1.25
C LEU A 23 -6.15 -26.96 0.44
N ILE A 24 -6.47 -26.01 -0.42
CA ILE A 24 -5.47 -25.22 -1.14
C ILE A 24 -5.56 -23.79 -0.59
N THR A 25 -4.49 -23.37 0.05
CA THR A 25 -4.39 -22.11 0.83
C THR A 25 -3.23 -21.26 0.33
N ASP A 26 -3.03 -20.12 0.96
CA ASP A 26 -1.93 -19.18 0.72
C ASP A 26 -1.68 -18.91 -0.77
N LEU A 27 -2.77 -18.48 -1.43
CA LEU A 27 -2.76 -18.17 -2.85
C LEU A 27 -2.05 -16.85 -3.09
N GLU A 28 -0.87 -16.89 -3.70
CA GLU A 28 -0.02 -15.73 -3.94
C GLU A 28 0.21 -15.48 -5.43
N VAL A 29 0.33 -14.20 -5.78
CA VAL A 29 0.81 -13.73 -7.08
C VAL A 29 2.09 -12.92 -6.85
N ASP A 30 3.23 -13.35 -7.41
CA ASP A 30 4.56 -12.77 -7.19
C ASP A 30 4.92 -12.62 -5.68
N LYS A 31 4.60 -13.60 -4.87
CA LYS A 31 4.79 -13.65 -3.40
C LYS A 31 3.90 -12.66 -2.62
N LEU A 32 2.86 -12.14 -3.22
CA LEU A 32 1.95 -11.18 -2.61
C LEU A 32 0.55 -11.75 -2.55
N ASN A 33 -0.12 -11.56 -1.41
CA ASN A 33 -1.53 -11.91 -1.24
C ASN A 33 -2.40 -10.81 -1.85
N SER A 34 -3.12 -11.14 -2.93
CA SER A 34 -4.06 -10.24 -3.61
C SER A 34 -3.48 -8.84 -3.90
N PRO A 35 -2.32 -8.74 -4.58
CA PRO A 35 -1.66 -7.45 -4.79
C PRO A 35 -2.51 -6.50 -5.62
N HIS A 36 -2.44 -5.20 -5.25
CA HIS A 36 -3.05 -4.11 -5.98
C HIS A 36 -1.96 -3.24 -6.61
N GLY A 37 -1.95 -3.15 -7.95
CA GLY A 37 -0.98 -2.38 -8.71
C GLY A 37 0.26 -3.17 -9.17
N LEU A 38 0.12 -4.48 -9.42
CA LEU A 38 1.23 -5.35 -9.84
C LEU A 38 1.68 -5.07 -11.28
N ASP A 39 2.91 -4.61 -11.50
CA ASP A 39 3.49 -4.31 -12.82
C ASP A 39 4.28 -5.49 -13.42
N ASN A 40 3.75 -6.68 -13.33
CA ASN A 40 4.38 -7.85 -13.94
C ASN A 40 3.49 -8.41 -15.07
N LYS A 41 4.02 -8.40 -16.30
CA LYS A 41 3.32 -8.95 -17.48
C LYS A 41 3.21 -10.47 -17.44
N ASN A 42 4.12 -11.13 -16.71
CA ASN A 42 4.18 -12.58 -16.56
C ASN A 42 4.24 -12.95 -15.08
N PRO A 43 3.17 -12.73 -14.30
CA PRO A 43 3.18 -13.01 -12.87
C PRO A 43 3.35 -14.49 -12.59
N LYS A 44 3.81 -14.80 -11.39
CA LYS A 44 4.01 -16.18 -10.93
C LYS A 44 3.03 -16.50 -9.82
N PHE A 45 2.42 -17.68 -9.91
CA PHE A 45 1.44 -18.16 -8.95
C PHE A 45 2.07 -19.14 -7.96
N SER A 46 1.66 -19.05 -6.71
CA SER A 46 2.05 -20.00 -5.66
C SER A 46 0.84 -20.36 -4.80
N TRP A 47 0.85 -21.59 -4.25
CA TRP A 47 -0.17 -22.08 -3.34
C TRP A 47 0.39 -23.14 -2.41
N ILE A 48 -0.28 -23.34 -1.28
CA ILE A 48 0.06 -24.39 -0.30
C ILE A 48 -1.04 -25.46 -0.30
N ILE A 49 -0.63 -26.71 -0.19
CA ILE A 49 -1.52 -27.84 0.06
C ILE A 49 -1.55 -28.06 1.57
N ASP A 50 -2.68 -27.71 2.18
CA ASP A 50 -2.91 -27.86 3.61
C ASP A 50 -3.73 -29.12 3.88
N THR A 51 -3.18 -30.04 4.71
CA THR A 51 -3.81 -31.33 5.01
C THR A 51 -3.23 -31.96 6.27
N ASP A 52 -4.06 -32.68 7.01
CA ASP A 52 -3.66 -33.44 8.21
C ASP A 52 -3.02 -34.82 7.85
N HIS A 53 -2.88 -35.14 6.57
CA HIS A 53 -2.37 -36.43 6.12
C HIS A 53 -0.91 -36.38 5.71
N TYR A 54 -0.15 -37.43 6.05
CA TYR A 54 1.25 -37.58 5.65
C TYR A 54 1.38 -38.07 4.20
N ASN A 55 2.51 -37.72 3.57
CA ASN A 55 2.88 -38.17 2.23
C ASN A 55 1.84 -37.82 1.16
N VAL A 56 1.23 -36.63 1.27
CA VAL A 56 0.40 -36.05 0.22
C VAL A 56 1.29 -35.24 -0.72
N LEU A 57 1.38 -35.67 -1.96
CA LEU A 57 2.19 -35.07 -3.01
C LEU A 57 1.28 -34.60 -4.14
N GLN A 58 1.53 -33.38 -4.64
CA GLN A 58 0.89 -32.93 -5.87
C GLN A 58 1.40 -33.76 -7.05
N THR A 59 0.52 -34.14 -7.93
CA THR A 59 0.85 -34.83 -9.18
C THR A 59 0.53 -33.98 -10.41
N HIS A 60 -0.51 -33.14 -10.32
CA HIS A 60 -0.90 -32.23 -11.39
C HIS A 60 -1.52 -30.98 -10.79
N TYR A 61 -1.50 -29.91 -11.58
CA TYR A 61 -2.27 -28.70 -11.31
C TYR A 61 -3.01 -28.23 -12.57
N GLN A 62 -3.98 -27.32 -12.38
CA GLN A 62 -4.62 -26.55 -13.45
C GLN A 62 -4.99 -25.17 -12.90
N VAL A 63 -4.39 -24.13 -13.45
CA VAL A 63 -4.64 -22.73 -13.07
C VAL A 63 -5.62 -22.11 -14.05
N PHE A 64 -6.57 -21.37 -13.52
CA PHE A 64 -7.53 -20.56 -14.29
C PHE A 64 -7.35 -19.10 -13.91
N VAL A 65 -7.33 -18.22 -14.91
CA VAL A 65 -7.28 -16.77 -14.75
C VAL A 65 -8.37 -16.13 -15.59
N ALA A 66 -9.14 -15.22 -15.00
CA ALA A 66 -10.25 -14.55 -15.65
C ALA A 66 -10.38 -13.09 -15.21
N THR A 67 -11.14 -12.28 -15.94
CA THR A 67 -11.52 -10.92 -15.56
C THR A 67 -12.81 -10.84 -14.74
N ASP A 68 -13.49 -11.97 -14.51
CA ASP A 68 -14.63 -12.09 -13.61
C ASP A 68 -14.46 -13.25 -12.61
N LYS A 69 -15.25 -13.24 -11.53
CA LYS A 69 -15.19 -14.25 -10.45
C LYS A 69 -15.81 -15.60 -10.82
N VAL A 70 -16.57 -15.66 -11.89
CA VAL A 70 -17.30 -16.88 -12.32
C VAL A 70 -16.59 -17.63 -13.43
N PHE A 71 -15.47 -17.09 -13.93
CA PHE A 71 -14.64 -17.69 -14.98
C PHE A 71 -15.46 -18.02 -16.24
N SER A 72 -16.28 -17.05 -16.67
CA SER A 72 -17.06 -17.19 -17.89
C SER A 72 -16.15 -17.36 -19.11
N LYS A 73 -16.66 -18.02 -20.17
CA LYS A 73 -15.87 -18.27 -21.40
C LYS A 73 -15.28 -16.99 -21.99
N ASN A 74 -15.99 -15.86 -21.88
CA ASN A 74 -15.57 -14.58 -22.45
C ASN A 74 -14.57 -13.84 -21.54
N SER A 75 -14.57 -14.11 -20.25
CA SER A 75 -13.65 -13.49 -19.27
C SER A 75 -12.36 -14.28 -19.10
N LEU A 76 -12.31 -15.53 -19.52
CA LEU A 76 -11.16 -16.41 -19.32
C LEU A 76 -9.98 -15.92 -20.18
N VAL A 77 -8.89 -15.57 -19.52
CA VAL A 77 -7.64 -15.11 -20.15
C VAL A 77 -6.56 -16.20 -20.15
N TRP A 78 -6.67 -17.17 -19.23
CA TRP A 78 -5.78 -18.32 -19.18
C TRP A 78 -6.46 -19.53 -18.52
N ASP A 79 -6.27 -20.67 -19.16
CA ASP A 79 -6.46 -22.01 -18.63
C ASP A 79 -5.18 -22.78 -18.95
N SER A 80 -4.41 -23.18 -17.93
CA SER A 80 -3.16 -23.90 -18.12
C SER A 80 -3.36 -25.31 -18.69
N GLY A 81 -4.60 -25.79 -18.74
CA GLY A 81 -4.86 -27.21 -18.88
C GLY A 81 -4.38 -27.98 -17.65
N LYS A 82 -4.56 -29.30 -17.66
CA LYS A 82 -4.04 -30.19 -16.61
C LYS A 82 -2.56 -30.46 -16.85
N VAL A 83 -1.70 -29.83 -16.05
CA VAL A 83 -0.22 -29.92 -16.13
C VAL A 83 0.28 -30.98 -15.15
N ALA A 84 1.06 -31.96 -15.63
CA ALA A 84 1.74 -32.95 -14.79
C ALA A 84 2.98 -32.29 -14.16
N SER A 85 2.91 -31.93 -12.88
CA SER A 85 3.98 -31.26 -12.14
C SER A 85 3.75 -31.32 -10.64
N GLU A 86 4.83 -31.40 -9.89
CA GLU A 86 4.87 -31.27 -8.43
C GLU A 86 5.02 -29.80 -7.97
N GLU A 87 5.30 -28.90 -8.90
CA GLU A 87 5.51 -27.47 -8.59
C GLU A 87 4.22 -26.80 -8.12
N SER A 88 4.29 -26.13 -6.97
CA SER A 88 3.25 -25.28 -6.40
C SER A 88 3.75 -23.87 -6.07
N VAL A 89 4.99 -23.56 -6.44
CA VAL A 89 5.67 -22.29 -6.17
C VAL A 89 6.24 -21.74 -7.47
N TYR A 90 5.95 -20.45 -7.74
CA TYR A 90 6.43 -19.74 -8.93
C TYR A 90 6.00 -20.31 -10.28
N VAL A 91 4.81 -20.89 -10.35
CA VAL A 91 4.22 -21.32 -11.62
C VAL A 91 3.99 -20.10 -12.51
N ASN A 92 4.63 -20.09 -13.69
CA ASN A 92 4.57 -18.95 -14.61
C ASN A 92 3.19 -18.80 -15.25
N TYR A 93 2.72 -17.56 -15.36
CA TYR A 93 1.60 -17.21 -16.20
C TYR A 93 2.00 -17.33 -17.68
N LEU A 94 1.22 -18.09 -18.46
CA LEU A 94 1.44 -18.31 -19.89
C LEU A 94 0.18 -17.98 -20.72
N GLY A 95 -0.71 -17.17 -20.17
CA GLY A 95 -1.95 -16.76 -20.81
C GLY A 95 -1.79 -15.57 -21.78
N LYS A 96 -2.91 -14.95 -22.10
CA LYS A 96 -2.95 -13.74 -22.93
C LYS A 96 -2.25 -12.57 -22.23
N GLU A 97 -1.77 -11.59 -23.01
CA GLU A 97 -1.19 -10.36 -22.46
C GLU A 97 -2.16 -9.69 -21.47
N LEU A 98 -1.65 -9.32 -20.30
CA LEU A 98 -2.42 -8.66 -19.26
C LEU A 98 -2.57 -7.17 -19.56
N ALA A 99 -3.79 -6.66 -19.40
CA ALA A 99 -4.08 -5.24 -19.54
C ALA A 99 -3.69 -4.46 -18.27
N TYR A 100 -3.33 -3.18 -18.40
CA TYR A 100 -3.05 -2.29 -17.28
C TYR A 100 -4.33 -1.92 -16.51
N ASP A 101 -4.18 -1.58 -15.23
CA ASP A 101 -5.27 -1.18 -14.33
C ASP A 101 -6.50 -2.11 -14.44
N THR A 102 -6.25 -3.43 -14.46
CA THR A 102 -7.28 -4.44 -14.67
C THR A 102 -7.31 -5.42 -13.51
N GLN A 103 -8.51 -5.72 -13.03
CA GLN A 103 -8.75 -6.72 -11.99
C GLN A 103 -8.78 -8.10 -12.62
N TYR A 104 -7.98 -9.01 -12.07
CA TYR A 104 -7.96 -10.43 -12.43
C TYR A 104 -8.33 -11.29 -11.23
N PHE A 105 -8.96 -12.42 -11.53
CA PHE A 105 -9.32 -13.46 -10.57
C PHE A 105 -8.67 -14.76 -10.99
N TRP A 106 -8.27 -15.56 -10.03
CA TRP A 106 -7.67 -16.85 -10.32
C TRP A 106 -8.01 -17.90 -9.28
N THR A 107 -7.93 -19.16 -9.71
CA THR A 107 -8.10 -20.33 -8.88
C THR A 107 -7.24 -21.46 -9.44
N VAL A 108 -6.90 -22.42 -8.60
CA VAL A 108 -6.13 -23.60 -8.99
C VAL A 108 -6.84 -24.88 -8.57
N LYS A 109 -6.86 -25.85 -9.48
CA LYS A 109 -7.21 -27.25 -9.19
C LYS A 109 -5.93 -28.03 -9.00
N VAL A 110 -5.87 -28.87 -7.97
CA VAL A 110 -4.72 -29.71 -7.64
C VAL A 110 -5.14 -31.15 -7.54
N TRP A 111 -4.41 -32.05 -8.18
CA TRP A 111 -4.51 -33.50 -8.02
C TRP A 111 -3.34 -34.00 -7.21
N THR A 112 -3.60 -34.97 -6.34
CA THR A 112 -2.57 -35.54 -5.47
C THR A 112 -2.45 -37.06 -5.68
N ASN A 113 -1.39 -37.65 -5.16
CA ASN A 113 -1.18 -39.09 -5.14
C ASN A 113 -2.23 -39.87 -4.29
N LYS A 114 -3.02 -39.14 -3.48
CA LYS A 114 -4.03 -39.75 -2.60
C LYS A 114 -5.42 -39.76 -3.18
N SER A 115 -5.72 -38.97 -4.23
CA SER A 115 -7.05 -38.87 -4.81
C SER A 115 -7.01 -38.68 -6.32
N LYS A 116 -7.90 -39.39 -7.02
CA LYS A 116 -8.19 -39.17 -8.45
C LYS A 116 -8.99 -37.89 -8.69
N ARG A 117 -9.69 -37.38 -7.67
CA ARG A 117 -10.44 -36.10 -7.73
C ARG A 117 -9.52 -34.97 -7.39
N SER A 118 -9.69 -33.83 -8.07
CA SER A 118 -8.98 -32.60 -7.75
C SER A 118 -9.61 -31.89 -6.55
N SER A 119 -8.78 -31.22 -5.76
CA SER A 119 -9.18 -30.16 -4.84
C SER A 119 -9.04 -28.82 -5.54
N GLN A 120 -9.99 -27.91 -5.34
CA GLN A 120 -9.94 -26.58 -5.93
C GLN A 120 -9.80 -25.53 -4.83
N SER A 121 -8.94 -24.55 -5.05
CA SER A 121 -8.79 -23.41 -4.15
C SER A 121 -10.03 -22.52 -4.13
N LYS A 122 -10.12 -21.65 -3.12
CA LYS A 122 -10.95 -20.45 -3.21
C LYS A 122 -10.47 -19.57 -4.37
N VAL A 123 -11.32 -18.66 -4.81
CA VAL A 123 -10.93 -17.64 -5.80
C VAL A 123 -10.08 -16.59 -5.08
N SER A 124 -8.89 -16.33 -5.60
CA SER A 124 -8.05 -15.20 -5.24
C SER A 124 -8.05 -14.17 -6.37
N SER A 125 -7.45 -13.02 -6.14
CA SER A 125 -7.44 -11.95 -7.13
C SER A 125 -6.18 -11.09 -7.05
N TRP A 126 -5.88 -10.38 -8.14
CA TRP A 126 -4.91 -9.29 -8.14
C TRP A 126 -5.35 -8.21 -9.12
N LYS A 127 -4.83 -7.01 -8.93
CA LYS A 127 -5.01 -5.93 -9.89
C LYS A 127 -3.66 -5.56 -10.49
N THR A 128 -3.63 -5.44 -11.81
CA THR A 128 -2.44 -4.93 -12.49
C THR A 128 -2.27 -3.45 -12.23
N GLY A 129 -1.02 -3.00 -12.23
CA GLY A 129 -0.67 -1.58 -12.15
C GLY A 129 -0.72 -0.91 -13.52
N LEU A 130 0.09 0.13 -13.67
CA LEU A 130 0.17 0.87 -14.92
C LEU A 130 0.97 0.14 -16.01
N MET A 131 1.77 -0.87 -15.63
CA MET A 131 2.48 -1.80 -16.51
C MET A 131 3.54 -1.18 -17.42
N ASP A 132 3.42 0.11 -17.77
CA ASP A 132 4.33 0.81 -18.66
C ASP A 132 4.40 2.30 -18.31
N LYS A 133 5.56 2.92 -18.59
CA LYS A 133 5.79 4.37 -18.39
C LYS A 133 4.83 5.24 -19.21
N GLN A 134 4.42 4.79 -20.39
CA GLN A 134 3.49 5.53 -21.26
C GLN A 134 2.06 5.59 -20.69
N ASN A 135 1.72 4.75 -19.74
CA ASN A 135 0.43 4.77 -19.06
C ASN A 135 0.36 5.81 -17.92
N TRP A 136 1.51 6.40 -17.53
CA TRP A 136 1.56 7.63 -16.75
C TRP A 136 1.27 8.81 -17.66
N LYS A 137 0.03 9.31 -17.61
CA LYS A 137 -0.43 10.46 -18.43
C LYS A 137 -0.12 11.78 -17.76
N SER A 138 -0.09 11.80 -16.43
CA SER A 138 0.18 12.99 -15.60
C SER A 138 1.65 13.40 -15.64
N ASN A 139 1.92 14.64 -15.31
CA ASN A 139 3.28 15.17 -15.10
C ASN A 139 3.66 15.19 -13.62
N TRP A 140 4.95 15.28 -13.35
CA TRP A 140 5.49 15.51 -12.03
C TRP A 140 5.18 16.92 -11.54
N ILE A 141 4.66 17.06 -10.34
CA ILE A 141 4.21 18.30 -9.72
C ILE A 141 5.17 18.71 -8.60
N THR A 142 5.48 20.02 -8.54
CA THR A 142 6.36 20.60 -7.52
C THR A 142 5.90 22.02 -7.18
N VAL A 143 6.53 22.62 -6.17
CA VAL A 143 6.35 24.04 -5.82
C VAL A 143 6.95 24.98 -6.88
N ASN A 144 6.57 26.26 -6.87
CA ASN A 144 7.20 27.26 -7.72
C ASN A 144 8.68 27.50 -7.36
N ASN A 145 9.41 28.26 -8.18
CA ASN A 145 10.85 28.46 -7.99
C ASN A 145 11.19 29.27 -6.73
N GLU A 146 10.32 30.18 -6.30
CA GLU A 146 10.52 31.01 -5.10
C GLU A 146 10.51 30.18 -3.82
N ASP A 147 9.71 29.11 -3.80
CA ASP A 147 9.53 28.22 -2.65
C ASP A 147 10.44 26.99 -2.67
N MET A 148 11.33 26.88 -3.66
CA MET A 148 12.13 25.66 -3.89
C MET A 148 13.06 25.29 -2.72
N THR A 149 13.56 26.31 -2.02
CA THR A 149 14.46 26.14 -0.86
C THR A 149 13.72 26.21 0.48
N SER A 150 12.40 26.39 0.45
CA SER A 150 11.60 26.44 1.67
C SER A 150 11.69 25.12 2.44
N PRO A 151 11.96 25.15 3.76
CA PRO A 151 11.87 23.96 4.61
C PRO A 151 10.43 23.55 4.93
N LYS A 152 9.46 24.42 4.64
CA LYS A 152 8.04 24.17 4.93
C LYS A 152 7.48 23.08 4.03
N ILE A 153 6.60 22.28 4.58
CA ILE A 153 5.97 21.19 3.86
C ILE A 153 4.78 21.72 3.05
N PRO A 154 4.81 21.63 1.70
CA PRO A 154 3.70 22.02 0.86
C PRO A 154 2.53 21.02 0.93
N TYR A 155 1.34 21.55 0.96
CA TYR A 155 0.06 20.87 0.90
C TYR A 155 -0.57 21.18 -0.46
N PHE A 156 -0.39 20.27 -1.40
CA PHE A 156 -0.93 20.38 -2.75
C PHE A 156 -2.39 19.96 -2.78
N ILE A 157 -3.20 20.64 -3.60
CA ILE A 157 -4.60 20.30 -3.83
C ILE A 157 -4.93 20.40 -5.31
N ASN A 158 -5.86 19.53 -5.75
CA ASN A 158 -6.48 19.57 -7.07
C ASN A 158 -7.96 19.22 -6.91
N ASP A 159 -8.82 20.08 -7.44
CA ASP A 159 -10.27 19.85 -7.48
C ASP A 159 -10.65 19.20 -8.80
N PHE A 160 -11.52 18.21 -8.75
CA PHE A 160 -12.02 17.49 -9.91
C PHE A 160 -13.49 17.10 -9.71
N ARG A 161 -14.13 16.67 -10.79
CA ARG A 161 -15.55 16.34 -10.78
C ARG A 161 -15.80 14.92 -11.30
N VAL A 162 -16.74 14.23 -10.67
CA VAL A 162 -17.23 12.91 -11.08
C VAL A 162 -18.71 13.01 -11.37
N ASP A 163 -19.11 12.90 -12.64
CA ASP A 163 -20.47 13.17 -13.09
C ASP A 163 -21.29 11.91 -13.43
N SER A 164 -20.67 10.73 -13.39
CA SER A 164 -21.31 9.47 -13.74
C SER A 164 -21.06 8.39 -12.69
N LYS A 165 -21.87 7.36 -12.73
CA LYS A 165 -21.71 6.21 -11.82
C LYS A 165 -20.40 5.47 -12.11
N ILE A 166 -19.56 5.39 -11.08
CA ILE A 166 -18.25 4.73 -11.15
C ILE A 166 -18.36 3.25 -10.77
N ILE A 167 -17.57 2.41 -11.41
CA ILE A 167 -17.44 0.97 -11.10
C ILE A 167 -16.06 0.61 -10.56
N SER A 168 -15.04 1.43 -10.79
CA SER A 168 -13.75 1.34 -10.12
C SER A 168 -13.02 2.69 -10.15
N ALA A 169 -12.20 2.96 -9.13
CA ALA A 169 -11.33 4.12 -9.10
C ALA A 169 -10.01 3.77 -8.41
N ASN A 170 -8.90 3.97 -9.11
CA ASN A 170 -7.58 3.60 -8.65
C ASN A 170 -6.63 4.79 -8.72
N LEU A 171 -6.00 5.10 -7.59
CA LEU A 171 -4.94 6.09 -7.52
C LEU A 171 -3.59 5.41 -7.54
N TYR A 172 -2.76 5.77 -8.51
CA TYR A 172 -1.35 5.43 -8.59
C TYR A 172 -0.54 6.68 -8.24
N ILE A 173 0.34 6.61 -7.26
CA ILE A 173 1.06 7.79 -6.76
C ILE A 173 2.46 7.44 -6.28
N THR A 174 3.41 8.33 -6.57
CA THR A 174 4.77 8.27 -6.02
C THR A 174 5.38 9.65 -5.89
N SER A 175 6.55 9.75 -5.25
CA SER A 175 7.24 11.02 -5.06
C SER A 175 8.76 10.89 -5.05
N ARG A 176 9.40 11.99 -5.38
CA ARG A 176 10.76 12.33 -4.98
C ARG A 176 10.67 13.10 -3.66
N GLY A 177 10.77 12.40 -2.56
CA GLY A 177 10.44 12.79 -1.21
C GLY A 177 9.60 11.72 -0.52
N VAL A 178 8.85 12.09 0.51
CA VAL A 178 7.80 11.27 1.12
C VAL A 178 6.48 12.03 1.05
N TYR A 179 5.40 11.29 0.79
CA TYR A 179 4.08 11.89 0.65
C TYR A 179 3.04 11.27 1.60
N GLU A 180 2.00 12.05 1.87
CA GLU A 180 0.73 11.58 2.40
C GLU A 180 -0.39 12.13 1.52
N ALA A 181 -1.26 11.25 1.01
CA ALA A 181 -2.34 11.61 0.11
C ALA A 181 -3.71 11.53 0.78
N HIS A 182 -4.63 12.41 0.37
CA HIS A 182 -6.00 12.53 0.88
C HIS A 182 -6.98 12.67 -0.27
N ILE A 183 -8.18 12.13 -0.10
CA ILE A 183 -9.34 12.43 -0.93
C ILE A 183 -10.48 12.87 -0.02
N ASN A 184 -11.10 14.01 -0.33
CA ASN A 184 -12.27 14.54 0.37
C ASN A 184 -12.10 14.60 1.89
N GLY A 185 -10.91 15.02 2.36
CA GLY A 185 -10.57 15.13 3.77
C GLY A 185 -10.10 13.83 4.44
N LYS A 186 -10.19 12.69 3.76
CA LYS A 186 -9.78 11.38 4.31
C LYS A 186 -8.41 10.99 3.77
N ARG A 187 -7.54 10.50 4.65
CA ARG A 187 -6.24 9.95 4.26
C ARG A 187 -6.40 8.68 3.43
N ILE A 188 -5.57 8.53 2.40
CA ILE A 188 -5.55 7.36 1.52
C ILE A 188 -4.54 6.34 2.08
N GLY A 189 -5.02 5.12 2.31
CA GLY A 189 -4.20 4.02 2.82
C GLY A 189 -3.70 4.23 4.25
N ASP A 190 -2.92 3.27 4.73
CA ASP A 190 -2.36 3.21 6.08
C ASP A 190 -0.83 3.20 6.12
N ALA A 191 -0.21 3.20 4.93
CA ALA A 191 1.24 3.21 4.80
C ALA A 191 1.84 4.57 5.21
N ILE A 192 3.04 4.53 5.77
CA ILE A 192 3.76 5.69 6.29
C ILE A 192 5.10 5.79 5.57
N LEU A 193 5.65 7.00 5.45
CA LEU A 193 6.91 7.27 4.77
C LEU A 193 6.93 6.79 3.30
N THR A 194 5.75 6.78 2.66
CA THR A 194 5.63 6.42 1.24
C THR A 194 6.32 7.45 0.33
N PRO A 195 6.94 7.04 -0.77
CA PRO A 195 7.02 5.70 -1.36
C PRO A 195 8.10 4.79 -0.75
N GLY A 196 8.82 5.23 0.28
CA GLY A 196 9.93 4.53 0.89
C GLY A 196 11.29 4.98 0.37
N TRP A 197 12.36 4.42 0.94
CA TRP A 197 13.73 4.69 0.52
C TRP A 197 14.15 3.74 -0.61
N THR A 198 14.81 4.30 -1.62
CA THR A 198 15.29 3.56 -2.78
C THR A 198 16.52 4.22 -3.40
N SER A 199 17.10 3.60 -4.42
CA SER A 199 18.14 4.21 -5.28
C SER A 199 17.49 5.23 -6.22
N TYR A 200 17.16 6.41 -5.72
CA TYR A 200 16.38 7.43 -6.44
C TYR A 200 16.97 7.84 -7.80
N SER A 201 18.24 7.62 -8.05
CA SER A 201 18.83 7.87 -9.37
C SER A 201 18.36 6.86 -10.41
N ASN A 202 18.01 5.62 -9.99
CA ASN A 202 17.69 4.51 -10.87
C ASN A 202 16.21 4.12 -10.82
N ARG A 203 15.59 4.08 -9.63
CA ARG A 203 14.26 3.56 -9.42
C ARG A 203 13.51 4.30 -8.31
N ILE A 204 12.21 4.49 -8.52
CA ILE A 204 11.25 4.93 -7.51
C ILE A 204 10.08 3.95 -7.53
N GLN A 205 9.60 3.55 -6.35
CA GLN A 205 8.42 2.72 -6.24
C GLN A 205 7.15 3.57 -6.15
N TYR A 206 6.06 3.13 -6.77
CA TYR A 206 4.75 3.75 -6.59
C TYR A 206 3.83 2.86 -5.76
N GLN A 207 2.82 3.47 -5.17
CA GLN A 207 1.73 2.79 -4.49
C GLN A 207 0.46 2.91 -5.33
N ALA A 208 -0.34 1.85 -5.28
CA ALA A 208 -1.67 1.81 -5.89
C ALA A 208 -2.73 1.65 -4.80
N TYR A 209 -3.80 2.43 -4.89
CA TYR A 209 -4.88 2.44 -3.92
C TYR A 209 -6.23 2.35 -4.62
N ASP A 210 -7.11 1.46 -4.15
CA ASP A 210 -8.52 1.54 -4.46
C ASP A 210 -9.13 2.71 -3.67
N VAL A 211 -9.67 3.68 -4.38
CA VAL A 211 -10.23 4.91 -3.79
C VAL A 211 -11.70 5.10 -4.14
N MET A 212 -12.36 4.07 -4.69
CA MET A 212 -13.75 4.15 -5.15
C MET A 212 -14.69 4.67 -4.06
N GLU A 213 -14.60 4.10 -2.85
CA GLU A 213 -15.43 4.46 -1.71
C GLU A 213 -15.12 5.85 -1.11
N MET A 214 -14.07 6.50 -1.58
CA MET A 214 -13.68 7.84 -1.13
C MET A 214 -14.23 8.95 -2.04
N LEU A 215 -14.71 8.59 -3.24
CA LEU A 215 -15.21 9.53 -4.23
C LEU A 215 -16.71 9.83 -4.03
N LEU A 216 -17.05 11.06 -4.34
CA LEU A 216 -18.42 11.59 -4.32
C LEU A 216 -18.89 11.86 -5.74
N THR A 217 -20.17 11.70 -6.02
CA THR A 217 -20.77 12.29 -7.21
C THR A 217 -20.70 13.80 -7.09
N GLY A 218 -20.24 14.50 -8.12
CA GLY A 218 -20.00 15.94 -8.13
C GLY A 218 -18.56 16.29 -7.76
N GLU A 219 -18.41 17.36 -6.97
CA GLU A 219 -17.11 17.93 -6.60
C GLU A 219 -16.30 17.01 -5.70
N ASN A 220 -15.04 16.82 -6.03
CA ASN A 220 -14.05 16.06 -5.26
C ASN A 220 -12.74 16.85 -5.15
N ARG A 221 -11.94 16.54 -4.15
CA ARG A 221 -10.59 17.09 -3.99
C ARG A 221 -9.60 16.01 -3.63
N ILE A 222 -8.51 15.96 -4.36
CA ILE A 222 -7.30 15.25 -3.95
C ILE A 222 -6.33 16.23 -3.31
N GLY A 223 -5.71 15.82 -2.20
CA GLY A 223 -4.67 16.58 -1.51
C GLY A 223 -3.42 15.73 -1.31
N VAL A 224 -2.23 16.33 -1.44
CA VAL A 224 -0.94 15.66 -1.25
C VAL A 224 -0.05 16.54 -0.38
N MET A 225 0.34 16.04 0.81
CA MET A 225 1.45 16.60 1.58
C MET A 225 2.74 15.99 1.06
N LEU A 226 3.78 16.80 0.88
CA LEU A 226 5.05 16.35 0.30
C LEU A 226 6.22 16.84 1.14
N ALA A 227 6.92 15.92 1.80
CA ALA A 227 8.06 16.21 2.66
C ALA A 227 9.38 15.71 2.03
N ASP A 228 10.48 16.11 2.62
CA ASP A 228 11.83 15.82 2.13
C ASP A 228 12.16 14.32 2.13
N GLY A 229 11.79 13.63 3.19
CA GLY A 229 12.12 12.23 3.38
C GLY A 229 13.62 11.97 3.24
N TRP A 230 13.97 10.85 2.59
CA TRP A 230 15.37 10.55 2.26
C TRP A 230 15.86 11.27 1.00
N TYR A 231 14.98 11.75 0.16
CA TYR A 231 15.33 12.31 -1.15
C TYR A 231 16.05 13.66 -1.05
N ARG A 232 15.47 14.62 -0.31
CA ARG A 232 16.04 15.97 -0.08
C ARG A 232 16.57 16.07 1.34
N ASN A 233 17.35 15.11 1.77
CA ASN A 233 17.85 15.08 3.12
C ASN A 233 19.06 15.99 3.27
N PHE A 234 18.91 17.03 4.08
CA PHE A 234 19.99 17.93 4.43
C PHE A 234 20.73 17.40 5.66
N ARG A 235 21.73 16.57 5.43
CA ARG A 235 22.68 16.26 6.50
C ARG A 235 23.62 17.44 6.69
N GLN A 236 23.61 18.00 7.87
CA GLN A 236 24.60 18.99 8.25
C GLN A 236 25.86 18.24 8.72
N ASN A 237 26.76 17.96 7.81
CA ASN A 237 28.12 17.59 8.19
C ASN A 237 28.86 18.87 8.67
N ARG A 238 29.80 18.74 9.65
CA ARG A 238 30.52 19.86 10.24
C ARG A 238 31.15 20.86 9.23
N LYS A 239 31.25 20.51 7.96
CA LYS A 239 31.87 21.33 6.90
C LYS A 239 30.99 21.57 5.66
N ASN A 240 29.99 20.75 5.33
CA ASN A 240 29.20 20.88 4.09
C ASN A 240 27.76 20.36 4.25
N ARG A 241 26.82 21.04 3.58
CA ARG A 241 25.46 20.59 3.42
C ARG A 241 25.44 19.50 2.35
N ILE A 242 25.13 18.27 2.71
CA ILE A 242 25.00 17.16 1.76
C ILE A 242 23.53 17.00 1.41
N VAL A 243 23.21 17.08 0.11
CA VAL A 243 21.91 16.71 -0.45
C VAL A 243 22.06 15.32 -1.01
N ASP A 244 21.34 14.34 -0.44
CA ASP A 244 21.59 12.94 -0.79
C ASP A 244 21.23 12.61 -2.25
N TYR A 245 20.03 13.01 -2.76
CA TYR A 245 19.58 12.59 -4.09
C TYR A 245 19.05 13.72 -4.98
N GLY A 246 18.59 14.80 -4.41
CA GLY A 246 18.11 15.94 -5.19
C GLY A 246 17.58 17.10 -4.35
N GLU A 247 17.55 18.28 -4.95
CA GLU A 247 17.20 19.53 -4.26
C GLU A 247 15.69 19.84 -4.30
N ARG A 248 14.97 19.22 -5.24
CA ARG A 248 13.56 19.54 -5.50
C ARG A 248 12.66 18.31 -5.32
N THR A 249 11.87 18.32 -4.28
CA THR A 249 10.81 17.33 -4.10
C THR A 249 9.72 17.50 -5.16
N SER A 250 9.11 16.40 -5.56
CA SER A 250 7.98 16.40 -6.50
C SER A 250 7.22 15.09 -6.38
N PHE A 251 5.99 15.06 -6.81
CA PHE A 251 5.19 13.84 -6.89
C PHE A 251 4.54 13.72 -8.27
N ILE A 252 4.10 12.50 -8.59
CA ILE A 252 3.25 12.21 -9.74
C ILE A 252 2.09 11.35 -9.24
N SER A 253 0.89 11.64 -9.72
CA SER A 253 -0.32 10.88 -9.40
C SER A 253 -1.17 10.69 -10.63
N GLU A 254 -1.72 9.48 -10.77
CA GLU A 254 -2.65 9.09 -11.84
C GLU A 254 -3.90 8.52 -11.20
N LEU A 255 -5.04 9.20 -11.31
CA LEU A 255 -6.33 8.71 -10.83
C LEU A 255 -7.12 8.20 -12.03
N ILE A 256 -7.24 6.88 -12.13
CA ILE A 256 -7.98 6.22 -13.20
C ILE A 256 -9.36 5.83 -12.67
N ILE A 257 -10.40 6.31 -13.37
CA ILE A 257 -11.79 5.99 -13.06
C ILE A 257 -12.39 5.22 -14.23
N SER A 258 -13.08 4.14 -13.91
CA SER A 258 -13.93 3.41 -14.86
C SER A 258 -15.39 3.60 -14.49
N TYR A 259 -16.22 3.88 -15.48
CA TYR A 259 -17.63 4.19 -15.33
C TYR A 259 -18.51 3.04 -15.84
N GLU A 260 -19.76 3.00 -15.37
CA GLU A 260 -20.75 1.97 -15.76
C GLU A 260 -21.07 2.02 -17.26
N ASP A 261 -20.90 3.18 -17.92
CA ASP A 261 -21.08 3.37 -19.36
C ASP A 261 -19.90 2.86 -20.20
N GLY A 262 -18.90 2.27 -19.59
CA GLY A 262 -17.71 1.70 -20.24
C GLY A 262 -16.55 2.69 -20.45
N ARG A 263 -16.72 3.97 -20.14
CA ARG A 263 -15.61 4.95 -20.20
C ARG A 263 -14.57 4.61 -19.13
N LYS A 264 -13.30 4.84 -19.49
CA LYS A 264 -12.14 4.75 -18.59
C LYS A 264 -11.23 5.93 -18.87
N GLU A 265 -10.97 6.73 -17.87
CA GLU A 265 -10.18 7.96 -18.04
C GLU A 265 -9.32 8.27 -16.81
N SER A 266 -8.22 9.03 -17.04
CA SER A 266 -7.49 9.72 -16.01
C SER A 266 -8.12 11.08 -15.77
N ILE A 267 -8.49 11.37 -14.53
CA ILE A 267 -9.35 12.53 -14.22
C ILE A 267 -8.56 13.73 -13.68
N ILE A 268 -7.29 13.58 -13.30
CA ILE A 268 -6.52 14.66 -12.68
C ILE A 268 -5.94 15.57 -13.77
N ASP A 269 -6.44 16.81 -13.83
CA ASP A 269 -5.81 17.85 -14.64
C ASP A 269 -4.59 18.43 -13.91
N GLU A 270 -3.41 18.18 -14.47
CA GLU A 270 -2.14 18.63 -13.91
C GLU A 270 -2.00 20.16 -13.81
N LYS A 271 -2.74 20.92 -14.62
CA LYS A 271 -2.72 22.39 -14.62
C LYS A 271 -3.46 22.99 -13.45
N ASN A 272 -4.32 22.22 -12.78
CA ASN A 272 -5.15 22.68 -11.68
C ASN A 272 -4.51 22.50 -10.30
N TRP A 273 -3.31 21.95 -10.22
CA TRP A 273 -2.61 21.84 -8.95
C TRP A 273 -2.24 23.22 -8.39
N SER A 274 -2.61 23.43 -7.15
CA SER A 274 -2.17 24.55 -6.32
C SER A 274 -1.64 24.02 -4.98
N TYR A 275 -0.90 24.83 -4.25
CA TYR A 275 -0.39 24.48 -2.93
C TYR A 275 -0.39 25.64 -1.97
N ASN A 276 -0.43 25.36 -0.71
CA ASN A 276 -0.18 26.26 0.40
C ASN A 276 0.70 25.57 1.45
N TYR A 277 1.00 26.28 2.53
CA TYR A 277 1.73 25.73 3.64
C TYR A 277 0.79 25.50 4.83
N GLY A 278 1.00 24.37 5.52
CA GLY A 278 0.27 23.99 6.72
C GLY A 278 1.10 24.18 8.00
N PRO A 279 0.76 23.44 9.05
CA PRO A 279 1.40 23.54 10.36
C PRO A 279 2.85 23.04 10.37
N ILE A 280 3.26 22.18 9.45
CA ILE A 280 4.61 21.58 9.44
C ILE A 280 5.58 22.59 8.79
N LEU A 281 6.37 23.24 9.61
CA LEU A 281 7.33 24.27 9.18
C LEU A 281 8.64 23.68 8.66
N SER A 282 9.01 22.50 9.12
CA SER A 282 10.12 21.69 8.60
C SER A 282 9.94 20.25 9.03
N SER A 283 10.42 19.31 8.20
CA SER A 283 10.44 17.90 8.52
C SER A 283 11.67 17.25 7.91
N SER A 284 12.37 16.46 8.69
CA SER A 284 13.57 15.74 8.29
C SER A 284 13.69 14.44 9.08
N ILE A 285 14.05 13.37 8.41
CA ILE A 285 14.25 12.05 9.08
C ILE A 285 15.36 12.13 10.14
N TYR A 286 16.37 12.99 9.95
CA TYR A 286 17.51 13.10 10.86
C TYR A 286 17.45 14.29 11.82
N ASN A 287 16.75 15.36 11.42
CA ASN A 287 16.75 16.62 12.20
C ASN A 287 15.41 16.86 12.91
N GLY A 288 14.47 15.90 12.80
CA GLY A 288 13.17 16.01 13.43
C GLY A 288 12.20 16.93 12.69
N GLU A 289 11.14 17.32 13.37
CA GLU A 289 10.02 18.06 12.82
C GLU A 289 9.71 19.28 13.68
N ARG A 290 9.40 20.40 13.03
CA ARG A 290 8.91 21.63 13.68
C ARG A 290 7.48 21.90 13.23
N VAL A 291 6.57 21.99 14.20
CA VAL A 291 5.13 22.16 13.93
C VAL A 291 4.59 23.39 14.66
N ASP A 292 3.87 24.24 13.95
CA ASP A 292 3.08 25.33 14.54
C ASP A 292 1.59 25.00 14.46
N MET A 293 1.01 24.59 15.58
CA MET A 293 -0.39 24.19 15.66
C MET A 293 -1.37 25.34 15.42
N ASN A 294 -0.94 26.60 15.49
CA ASN A 294 -1.79 27.75 15.12
C ASN A 294 -2.12 27.78 13.62
N LEU A 295 -1.29 27.12 12.79
CA LEU A 295 -1.48 27.02 11.33
C LEU A 295 -2.30 25.79 10.92
N LYS A 296 -2.79 25.01 11.90
CA LYS A 296 -3.56 23.81 11.60
C LYS A 296 -4.86 24.15 10.85
N ASN A 297 -5.01 23.59 9.67
CA ASN A 297 -6.23 23.65 8.87
C ASN A 297 -6.72 22.22 8.59
N SER A 298 -7.67 21.74 9.39
CA SER A 298 -8.20 20.38 9.26
C SER A 298 -9.06 20.18 8.01
N LYS A 299 -9.45 21.26 7.32
CA LYS A 299 -10.29 21.23 6.12
C LYS A 299 -9.50 21.39 4.81
N TRP A 300 -8.17 21.41 4.86
CA TRP A 300 -7.31 21.74 3.71
C TRP A 300 -7.60 20.90 2.46
N SER A 301 -7.96 19.63 2.63
CA SER A 301 -8.23 18.67 1.55
C SER A 301 -9.73 18.34 1.36
N PHE A 302 -10.63 19.14 1.93
CA PHE A 302 -12.08 19.00 1.69
C PHE A 302 -12.49 19.75 0.42
N PRO A 303 -13.38 19.18 -0.42
CA PRO A 303 -13.91 19.86 -1.60
C PRO A 303 -14.61 21.17 -1.20
N GLY A 304 -14.50 22.19 -2.07
CA GLY A 304 -15.09 23.50 -1.85
C GLY A 304 -14.40 24.39 -0.78
N HIS A 305 -13.46 23.85 0.01
CA HIS A 305 -12.74 24.66 0.99
C HIS A 305 -11.71 25.58 0.31
N LYS A 306 -11.81 26.88 0.54
CA LYS A 306 -10.87 27.88 0.03
C LYS A 306 -9.66 27.97 0.95
N ASN A 307 -8.52 27.47 0.49
CA ASN A 307 -7.24 27.63 1.19
C ASN A 307 -6.69 29.04 0.96
N LYS A 308 -6.44 29.79 2.04
CA LYS A 308 -5.86 31.13 1.95
C LYS A 308 -4.42 31.04 1.43
N ASN A 309 -4.02 32.03 0.62
CA ASN A 309 -2.64 32.17 0.10
C ASN A 309 -2.16 30.96 -0.74
N SER A 310 -3.09 30.28 -1.43
CA SER A 310 -2.71 29.21 -2.36
C SER A 310 -1.89 29.77 -3.52
N LYS A 311 -0.80 29.09 -3.84
CA LYS A 311 0.07 29.38 -4.97
C LYS A 311 -0.12 28.30 -6.04
N LYS A 312 0.05 28.66 -7.31
CA LYS A 312 -0.01 27.69 -8.41
C LYS A 312 1.22 26.79 -8.39
N ALA A 313 1.00 25.49 -8.47
CA ALA A 313 2.07 24.51 -8.59
C ALA A 313 2.72 24.55 -9.98
N LYS A 314 3.90 23.97 -10.11
CA LYS A 314 4.63 23.83 -11.38
C LYS A 314 4.82 22.38 -11.78
N ILE A 315 4.95 22.16 -13.06
CA ILE A 315 5.43 20.90 -13.62
C ILE A 315 6.95 20.82 -13.36
N ALA A 316 7.37 19.73 -12.75
CA ALA A 316 8.76 19.40 -12.50
C ALA A 316 9.36 18.64 -13.69
N SER A 317 10.69 18.54 -13.72
CA SER A 317 11.39 17.71 -14.70
C SER A 317 10.96 16.23 -14.59
N ARG A 318 10.80 15.60 -15.75
CA ARG A 318 10.46 14.18 -15.85
C ARG A 318 11.54 13.33 -15.15
N TYR A 319 11.11 12.33 -14.41
CA TYR A 319 12.02 11.36 -13.83
C TYR A 319 12.62 10.46 -14.91
N LYS A 320 13.95 10.30 -14.88
CA LYS A 320 14.67 9.52 -15.91
C LYS A 320 14.78 8.03 -15.59
N GLY A 321 14.67 7.66 -14.31
CA GLY A 321 14.75 6.29 -13.84
C GLY A 321 13.47 5.48 -14.07
N PHE A 322 13.42 4.31 -13.45
CA PHE A 322 12.24 3.44 -13.49
C PHE A 322 11.25 3.86 -12.41
N ILE A 323 9.96 3.87 -12.75
CA ILE A 323 8.87 3.90 -11.80
C ILE A 323 8.32 2.48 -11.77
N ASP A 324 8.44 1.81 -10.63
CA ASP A 324 8.08 0.40 -10.43
C ASP A 324 7.04 0.30 -9.32
N TYR A 325 6.24 -0.76 -9.30
CA TYR A 325 5.30 -0.97 -8.20
C TYR A 325 6.02 -1.38 -6.92
N THR A 326 5.37 -1.16 -5.78
CA THR A 326 5.90 -1.55 -4.48
C THR A 326 5.86 -3.07 -4.31
N ARG A 327 7.03 -3.69 -4.14
CA ARG A 327 7.18 -5.16 -3.95
C ARG A 327 7.41 -5.56 -2.50
N ASN A 328 7.88 -4.64 -1.69
CA ASN A 328 8.17 -4.87 -0.28
C ASN A 328 6.96 -4.51 0.59
N GLU A 329 6.96 -5.00 1.82
CA GLU A 329 6.00 -4.55 2.81
C GLU A 329 6.15 -3.06 3.08
N MET A 330 5.02 -2.36 3.12
CA MET A 330 4.97 -0.94 3.47
C MET A 330 5.07 -0.75 4.99
N ILE A 331 5.71 0.33 5.39
CA ILE A 331 5.78 0.73 6.80
C ILE A 331 4.38 1.11 7.25
N LYS A 332 3.91 0.49 8.34
CA LYS A 332 2.59 0.74 8.92
C LYS A 332 2.68 0.86 10.44
N LYS A 333 1.72 1.57 11.01
CA LYS A 333 1.54 1.52 12.46
C LYS A 333 1.06 0.13 12.86
N ARG A 334 1.85 -0.60 13.64
CA ARG A 334 1.53 -1.96 14.10
C ARG A 334 0.78 -1.95 15.42
N GLU A 335 1.25 -1.14 16.37
CA GLU A 335 0.68 -1.07 17.71
C GLU A 335 0.79 0.33 18.31
N VAL A 336 0.14 0.53 19.45
CA VAL A 336 0.24 1.75 20.25
C VAL A 336 0.66 1.34 21.65
N LEU A 337 1.84 1.80 22.06
CA LEU A 337 2.38 1.58 23.40
C LEU A 337 2.03 2.75 24.32
N SER A 338 1.67 2.43 25.55
CA SER A 338 1.50 3.43 26.60
C SER A 338 2.84 3.66 27.32
N ALA A 339 3.05 4.88 27.80
CA ALA A 339 4.15 5.18 28.70
C ALA A 339 4.11 4.23 29.92
N LYS A 340 5.25 3.68 30.28
CA LYS A 340 5.41 2.77 31.42
C LYS A 340 5.78 3.54 32.67
N GLU A 341 6.70 4.49 32.53
CA GLU A 341 7.24 5.22 33.66
C GLU A 341 7.63 6.66 33.27
N LEU A 342 7.59 7.58 34.24
CA LEU A 342 8.17 8.91 34.13
C LEU A 342 9.41 8.96 35.02
N ILE A 343 10.57 9.08 34.40
CA ILE A 343 11.87 9.19 35.06
C ILE A 343 12.26 10.68 35.14
N ILE A 344 12.76 11.11 36.29
CA ILE A 344 13.42 12.41 36.44
C ILE A 344 14.92 12.15 36.51
N THR A 345 15.67 12.69 35.54
CA THR A 345 17.12 12.53 35.51
C THR A 345 17.79 13.34 36.65
N PRO A 346 19.05 13.07 36.99
CA PRO A 346 19.80 13.87 37.95
C PRO A 346 19.87 15.36 37.61
N SER A 347 19.88 15.71 36.32
CA SER A 347 19.83 17.10 35.83
C SER A 347 18.43 17.72 35.86
N GLY A 348 17.39 16.92 36.13
CA GLY A 348 15.99 17.34 36.23
C GLY A 348 15.20 17.22 34.93
N ASP A 349 15.72 16.57 33.91
CA ASP A 349 14.99 16.28 32.68
C ASP A 349 13.89 15.25 32.90
N LYS A 350 12.77 15.41 32.19
CA LYS A 350 11.62 14.48 32.25
C LYS A 350 11.69 13.49 31.10
N VAL A 351 11.96 12.24 31.43
CA VAL A 351 12.06 11.14 30.45
C VAL A 351 10.85 10.22 30.58
N ILE A 352 10.18 9.96 29.47
CA ILE A 352 9.08 9.02 29.41
C ILE A 352 9.63 7.69 28.87
N ASP A 353 9.65 6.68 29.75
CA ASP A 353 10.07 5.32 29.40
C ASP A 353 8.88 4.51 28.88
N PHE A 354 9.06 3.86 27.74
CA PHE A 354 8.09 2.93 27.13
C PHE A 354 8.40 1.46 27.47
N GLY A 355 9.48 1.19 28.20
CA GLY A 355 9.84 -0.13 28.71
C GLY A 355 10.47 -1.08 27.69
N GLN A 356 10.69 -0.61 26.46
CA GLN A 356 11.38 -1.38 25.41
C GLN A 356 11.93 -0.45 24.34
N ASN A 357 12.95 -0.92 23.63
CA ASN A 357 13.42 -0.26 22.41
C ASN A 357 12.38 -0.44 21.31
N LEU A 358 12.06 0.65 20.61
CA LEU A 358 11.02 0.65 19.60
C LEU A 358 11.32 1.66 18.48
N VAL A 359 10.72 1.43 17.32
CA VAL A 359 10.71 2.37 16.20
C VAL A 359 9.30 2.94 16.06
N GLY A 360 9.15 4.27 16.10
CA GLY A 360 7.82 4.86 16.05
C GLY A 360 7.84 6.38 16.12
N TRP A 361 6.70 6.94 16.52
CA TRP A 361 6.52 8.37 16.80
C TRP A 361 5.59 8.55 17.99
N VAL A 362 5.70 9.72 18.61
CA VAL A 362 4.97 10.04 19.83
C VAL A 362 3.61 10.66 19.49
N ARG A 363 2.57 10.23 20.21
CA ARG A 363 1.30 10.94 20.28
C ARG A 363 1.23 11.71 21.61
N PHE A 364 1.41 13.03 21.53
CA PHE A 364 1.41 13.92 22.69
C PHE A 364 0.08 14.68 22.79
N LYS A 365 -0.50 14.67 23.98
CA LYS A 365 -1.65 15.50 24.35
C LYS A 365 -1.21 16.54 25.37
N SER A 366 -1.52 17.81 25.14
CA SER A 366 -1.15 18.89 26.02
C SER A 366 -2.35 19.79 26.32
N ALA A 367 -2.44 20.24 27.57
CA ALA A 367 -3.33 21.31 28.02
C ALA A 367 -2.56 22.60 28.31
N LEU A 368 -1.35 22.74 27.79
CA LEU A 368 -0.52 23.92 27.98
C LEU A 368 -1.12 25.18 27.32
N PRO A 369 -0.86 26.36 27.84
CA PRO A 369 -1.32 27.62 27.25
C PRO A 369 -0.90 27.75 25.78
N LYS A 370 -1.74 28.46 25.01
CA LYS A 370 -1.43 28.76 23.62
C LYS A 370 -0.10 29.54 23.51
N GLY A 371 0.77 29.11 22.59
CA GLY A 371 2.08 29.68 22.38
C GLY A 371 3.21 29.02 23.16
N THR A 372 2.89 28.03 24.02
CA THR A 372 3.93 27.24 24.68
C THR A 372 4.68 26.38 23.65
N GLU A 373 6.01 26.48 23.66
CA GLU A 373 6.87 25.60 22.88
C GLU A 373 7.12 24.31 23.68
N VAL A 374 6.95 23.17 23.00
CA VAL A 374 7.27 21.84 23.56
C VAL A 374 8.34 21.20 22.66
N LYS A 375 9.44 20.78 23.26
CA LYS A 375 10.53 20.07 22.59
C LYS A 375 10.53 18.62 23.04
N LEU A 376 10.46 17.69 22.09
CA LEU A 376 10.55 16.26 22.32
C LEU A 376 11.84 15.73 21.70
N TYR A 377 12.62 15.05 22.51
CA TYR A 377 13.83 14.35 22.09
C TYR A 377 13.64 12.86 22.23
N HIS A 378 14.44 12.08 21.51
CA HIS A 378 14.36 10.62 21.54
C HIS A 378 15.75 10.05 21.80
N ALA A 379 15.85 9.08 22.71
CA ALA A 379 17.02 8.28 22.97
C ALA A 379 16.61 6.81 23.13
N GLU A 380 17.54 5.90 22.91
CA GLU A 380 17.33 4.46 23.13
C GLU A 380 17.59 4.09 24.59
N VAL A 381 18.56 4.73 25.19
CA VAL A 381 19.01 4.49 26.59
C VAL A 381 19.47 5.78 27.22
N LEU A 382 19.42 5.86 28.53
CA LEU A 382 20.11 6.88 29.31
C LEU A 382 21.60 6.54 29.42
N ASP A 383 22.43 7.55 29.66
CA ASP A 383 23.86 7.35 29.86
C ASP A 383 24.15 6.62 31.22
N LYS A 384 25.43 6.31 31.50
CA LYS A 384 25.84 5.64 32.73
C LYS A 384 25.56 6.42 34.01
N LYS A 385 25.28 7.71 33.91
CA LYS A 385 24.92 8.59 35.03
C LYS A 385 23.42 8.76 35.18
N GLY A 386 22.62 8.12 34.31
CA GLY A 386 21.17 8.27 34.26
C GLY A 386 20.71 9.55 33.57
N GLU A 387 21.55 10.16 32.73
CA GLU A 387 21.21 11.37 31.95
C GLU A 387 20.77 11.01 30.52
N PHE A 388 19.99 11.93 29.92
CA PHE A 388 19.46 11.80 28.55
C PHE A 388 20.52 12.18 27.50
#